data_64f65be4cc6d00bdd17a042554ade36f
#
_entry.id   64f65be4cc6d00bdd17a042554ade36f
#
_cell.length_a   1.000
_cell.length_b   1.000
_cell.length_c   1.000
_cell.angle_alpha   90.00
_cell.angle_beta   90.00
_cell.angle_gamma   90.00
#
_symmetry.space_group_name_H-M   'P 1'
#
loop_
_entity.id
_entity.type
_entity.pdbx_description
1 polymer ?
#
loop_
_entity_poly.entity_id
_entity_poly.type
_entity_poly.pdbx_seq_one_letter_code
_entity_poly.pdbx_strand_id
1 'polypeptide(L)'
;PKDTTSVPLPVPDYLAGLTGDLRGVAIGVDRRWTSEGTDEAAGKVLSEGLRVAADLGAKIKEITFPDPKAVIEDWFPLCGIEVAVAHEATYPARKDEYGPALAGLLDLGRAQSGMDYQKIVLRREAFRGAVRLLFETVDLIAVPAQAFAAPTLAKMAALGEDPSLITGLLRFTCPFDMTGSPTVTLPGGFAPNGGPVAFQFVGRHFDEASLVRAGDAFQRVTDWHKRHPAI
;
A
#
# COMPACT_ATOMS: atom_id res chain seq x y z
N PRO A 1 -23.79 -12.24 -10.64
CA PRO A 1 -22.85 -11.90 -9.58
C PRO A 1 -23.58 -11.70 -8.26
N LYS A 2 -23.00 -12.22 -7.16
CA LYS A 2 -23.57 -12.07 -5.81
C LYS A 2 -23.15 -10.75 -5.15
N ASP A 3 -22.04 -10.19 -5.61
CA ASP A 3 -21.49 -8.90 -5.16
C ASP A 3 -21.81 -7.83 -6.19
N THR A 4 -22.63 -6.86 -5.81
CA THR A 4 -23.04 -5.73 -6.65
C THR A 4 -21.96 -4.68 -6.83
N THR A 5 -20.87 -4.72 -6.04
CA THR A 5 -19.75 -3.81 -6.16
C THR A 5 -18.67 -4.32 -7.14
N SER A 6 -18.77 -5.59 -7.55
CA SER A 6 -17.87 -6.17 -8.55
C SER A 6 -18.02 -5.50 -9.91
N VAL A 7 -16.90 -5.23 -10.56
CA VAL A 7 -16.88 -4.61 -11.89
C VAL A 7 -16.98 -5.71 -12.97
N PRO A 8 -17.93 -5.62 -13.93
CA PRO A 8 -18.15 -6.65 -14.94
C PRO A 8 -17.16 -6.51 -16.11
N LEU A 9 -15.85 -6.56 -15.81
CA LEU A 9 -14.81 -6.58 -16.82
C LEU A 9 -14.41 -8.03 -17.14
N PRO A 10 -13.95 -8.30 -18.39
CA PRO A 10 -13.34 -9.58 -18.72
C PRO A 10 -12.10 -9.82 -17.83
N VAL A 11 -12.01 -11.03 -17.26
CA VAL A 11 -10.82 -11.42 -16.50
C VAL A 11 -9.69 -11.75 -17.50
N PRO A 12 -8.52 -11.09 -17.43
CA PRO A 12 -7.42 -11.37 -18.33
C PRO A 12 -6.79 -12.75 -18.03
N ASP A 13 -6.12 -13.32 -19.02
CA ASP A 13 -5.26 -14.48 -18.81
C ASP A 13 -3.95 -14.02 -18.13
N TYR A 14 -3.91 -14.09 -16.83
CA TYR A 14 -2.74 -13.69 -16.02
C TYR A 14 -1.49 -14.52 -16.33
N LEU A 15 -1.66 -15.79 -16.75
CA LEU A 15 -0.53 -16.69 -17.03
C LEU A 15 0.12 -16.40 -18.38
N ALA A 16 -0.64 -15.97 -19.38
CA ALA A 16 -0.12 -15.62 -20.70
C ALA A 16 0.86 -14.44 -20.66
N GLY A 17 0.73 -13.56 -19.65
CA GLY A 17 1.62 -12.40 -19.45
C GLY A 17 2.96 -12.70 -18.77
N LEU A 18 3.20 -13.94 -18.29
CA LEU A 18 4.39 -14.29 -17.49
C LEU A 18 5.62 -14.56 -18.38
N THR A 19 6.18 -13.51 -18.96
CA THR A 19 7.34 -13.60 -19.87
C THR A 19 8.67 -13.85 -19.15
N GLY A 20 8.74 -13.64 -17.83
CA GLY A 20 9.95 -13.75 -17.03
C GLY A 20 10.89 -12.55 -17.17
N ASP A 21 10.47 -11.48 -17.87
CA ASP A 21 11.21 -10.23 -18.00
C ASP A 21 10.28 -9.00 -17.88
N LEU A 22 10.90 -7.81 -17.80
CA LEU A 22 10.21 -6.53 -17.69
C LEU A 22 10.54 -5.60 -18.88
N ARG A 23 10.91 -6.15 -20.03
CA ARG A 23 11.17 -5.36 -21.24
C ARG A 23 9.91 -4.62 -21.67
N GLY A 24 10.07 -3.32 -21.94
CA GLY A 24 8.98 -2.44 -22.29
C GLY A 24 8.22 -1.84 -21.11
N VAL A 25 8.46 -2.30 -19.86
CA VAL A 25 7.82 -1.77 -18.64
C VAL A 25 8.60 -0.55 -18.16
N ALA A 26 7.88 0.55 -17.90
CA ALA A 26 8.40 1.75 -17.25
C ALA A 26 7.98 1.77 -15.78
N ILE A 27 8.93 1.83 -14.84
CA ILE A 27 8.68 1.88 -13.40
C ILE A 27 9.06 3.26 -12.87
N GLY A 28 8.08 3.98 -12.32
CA GLY A 28 8.26 5.26 -11.66
C GLY A 28 8.71 5.11 -10.21
N VAL A 29 9.61 5.97 -9.77
CA VAL A 29 9.99 6.09 -8.36
C VAL A 29 10.19 7.57 -8.02
N ASP A 30 9.60 8.04 -6.93
CA ASP A 30 9.94 9.33 -6.33
C ASP A 30 11.00 9.10 -5.24
N ARG A 31 12.27 9.37 -5.58
CA ARG A 31 13.39 9.09 -4.68
C ARG A 31 13.33 9.94 -3.42
N ARG A 32 12.84 11.17 -3.51
CA ARG A 32 12.69 12.03 -2.33
C ARG A 32 11.64 11.46 -1.38
N TRP A 33 10.43 11.19 -1.87
CA TRP A 33 9.35 10.66 -1.03
C TRP A 33 9.67 9.28 -0.44
N THR A 34 10.30 8.40 -1.22
CA THR A 34 10.64 7.03 -0.79
C THR A 34 11.84 6.96 0.14
N SER A 35 12.71 7.99 0.21
CA SER A 35 13.86 8.03 1.12
C SER A 35 13.61 8.83 2.39
N GLU A 36 12.82 9.90 2.33
CA GLU A 36 12.57 10.77 3.48
C GLU A 36 11.81 10.02 4.59
N GLY A 37 12.40 9.94 5.79
CA GLY A 37 11.81 9.23 6.93
C GLY A 37 11.71 7.70 6.75
N THR A 38 12.43 7.14 5.79
CA THR A 38 12.55 5.68 5.54
C THR A 38 13.85 5.18 6.13
N ASP A 39 13.83 4.04 6.83
CA ASP A 39 15.04 3.46 7.40
C ASP A 39 15.95 2.85 6.30
N GLU A 40 17.21 2.60 6.68
CA GLU A 40 18.21 2.06 5.75
C GLU A 40 17.81 0.72 5.15
N ALA A 41 17.19 -0.18 5.94
CA ALA A 41 16.81 -1.50 5.47
C ALA A 41 15.71 -1.44 4.40
N ALA A 42 14.67 -0.62 4.62
CA ALA A 42 13.58 -0.42 3.65
C ALA A 42 14.09 0.29 2.39
N GLY A 43 14.92 1.33 2.54
CA GLY A 43 15.53 2.03 1.40
C GLY A 43 16.45 1.14 0.57
N LYS A 44 17.26 0.29 1.20
CA LYS A 44 18.13 -0.68 0.54
C LYS A 44 17.31 -1.71 -0.25
N VAL A 45 16.26 -2.25 0.35
CA VAL A 45 15.40 -3.26 -0.30
C VAL A 45 14.69 -2.68 -1.51
N LEU A 46 14.17 -1.46 -1.44
CA LEU A 46 13.59 -0.79 -2.62
C LEU A 46 14.65 -0.58 -3.71
N SER A 47 15.83 -0.08 -3.35
CA SER A 47 16.92 0.19 -4.32
C SER A 47 17.37 -1.09 -5.02
N GLU A 48 17.48 -2.20 -4.29
CA GLU A 48 17.84 -3.50 -4.84
C GLU A 48 16.71 -4.06 -5.73
N GLY A 49 15.44 -3.92 -5.30
CA GLY A 49 14.27 -4.28 -6.11
C GLY A 49 14.24 -3.55 -7.46
N LEU A 50 14.52 -2.24 -7.46
CA LEU A 50 14.63 -1.43 -8.68
C LEU A 50 15.81 -1.85 -9.56
N ARG A 51 16.96 -2.19 -8.95
CA ARG A 51 18.12 -2.71 -9.68
C ARG A 51 17.77 -4.02 -10.40
N VAL A 52 17.19 -4.98 -9.69
CA VAL A 52 16.75 -6.25 -10.27
C VAL A 52 15.73 -6.03 -11.39
N ALA A 53 14.76 -5.12 -11.20
CA ALA A 53 13.79 -4.79 -12.23
C ALA A 53 14.47 -4.20 -13.49
N ALA A 54 15.49 -3.34 -13.32
CA ALA A 54 16.27 -2.80 -14.43
C ALA A 54 17.06 -3.89 -15.17
N ASP A 55 17.68 -4.83 -14.45
CA ASP A 55 18.38 -5.98 -15.02
C ASP A 55 17.43 -6.90 -15.82
N LEU A 56 16.17 -6.97 -15.40
CA LEU A 56 15.07 -7.65 -16.13
C LEU A 56 14.56 -6.86 -17.35
N GLY A 57 15.07 -5.67 -17.61
CA GLY A 57 14.76 -4.84 -18.76
C GLY A 57 13.76 -3.71 -18.54
N ALA A 58 13.33 -3.46 -17.30
CA ALA A 58 12.48 -2.31 -16.98
C ALA A 58 13.23 -0.98 -17.15
N LYS A 59 12.51 0.06 -17.52
CA LYS A 59 13.00 1.45 -17.55
C LYS A 59 12.61 2.14 -16.24
N ILE A 60 13.60 2.42 -15.38
CA ILE A 60 13.35 3.18 -14.15
C ILE A 60 13.28 4.67 -14.49
N LYS A 61 12.20 5.32 -14.08
CA LYS A 61 11.94 6.75 -14.31
C LYS A 61 11.76 7.48 -12.99
N GLU A 62 12.34 8.66 -12.88
CA GLU A 62 12.02 9.57 -11.79
C GLU A 62 10.64 10.17 -12.00
N ILE A 63 9.83 10.18 -10.95
CA ILE A 63 8.51 10.83 -10.92
C ILE A 63 8.43 11.73 -9.70
N THR A 64 7.46 12.62 -9.66
CA THR A 64 7.07 13.38 -8.46
C THR A 64 5.72 12.86 -8.00
N PHE A 65 5.70 12.16 -6.87
CA PHE A 65 4.46 11.64 -6.28
C PHE A 65 3.68 12.82 -5.63
N PRO A 66 2.36 12.91 -5.81
CA PRO A 66 1.57 13.95 -5.16
C PRO A 66 1.63 13.80 -3.64
N ASP A 67 1.63 14.93 -2.91
CA ASP A 67 1.71 14.92 -1.45
C ASP A 67 0.56 14.11 -0.83
N PRO A 68 0.84 12.97 -0.16
CA PRO A 68 -0.19 12.10 0.39
C PRO A 68 -0.65 12.51 1.79
N LYS A 69 -0.09 13.59 2.36
CA LYS A 69 -0.32 13.97 3.77
C LYS A 69 -1.82 14.05 4.11
N ALA A 70 -2.58 14.78 3.32
CA ALA A 70 -3.99 15.00 3.60
C ALA A 70 -4.82 13.70 3.56
N VAL A 71 -4.53 12.79 2.62
CA VAL A 71 -5.27 11.52 2.54
C VAL A 71 -4.83 10.52 3.62
N ILE A 72 -3.60 10.61 4.11
CA ILE A 72 -3.15 9.82 5.28
C ILE A 72 -3.85 10.33 6.55
N GLU A 73 -3.98 11.64 6.72
CA GLU A 73 -4.73 12.24 7.84
C GLU A 73 -6.23 11.88 7.80
N ASP A 74 -6.79 11.74 6.62
CA ASP A 74 -8.20 11.36 6.40
C ASP A 74 -8.47 9.86 6.63
N TRP A 75 -7.43 9.02 6.69
CA TRP A 75 -7.57 7.55 6.73
C TRP A 75 -8.39 7.06 7.91
N PHE A 76 -8.01 7.42 9.14
CA PHE A 76 -8.75 6.97 10.33
C PHE A 76 -10.17 7.55 10.42
N PRO A 77 -10.42 8.85 10.15
CA PRO A 77 -11.79 9.36 10.06
C PRO A 77 -12.65 8.60 9.04
N LEU A 78 -12.12 8.31 7.84
CA LEU A 78 -12.84 7.55 6.81
C LEU A 78 -13.14 6.13 7.25
N CYS A 79 -12.11 5.39 7.70
CA CYS A 79 -12.28 4.03 8.23
C CYS A 79 -13.28 4.01 9.39
N GLY A 80 -13.20 5.00 10.28
CA GLY A 80 -14.13 5.15 11.41
C GLY A 80 -15.58 5.26 10.95
N ILE A 81 -15.85 6.09 9.92
CA ILE A 81 -17.20 6.23 9.36
C ILE A 81 -17.68 4.91 8.75
N GLU A 82 -16.84 4.27 7.93
CA GLU A 82 -17.20 3.02 7.24
C GLU A 82 -17.47 1.88 8.23
N VAL A 83 -16.62 1.70 9.25
CA VAL A 83 -16.86 0.67 10.28
C VAL A 83 -18.05 1.03 11.17
N ALA A 84 -18.32 2.32 11.44
CA ALA A 84 -19.50 2.72 12.22
C ALA A 84 -20.79 2.35 11.50
N VAL A 85 -20.85 2.51 10.18
CA VAL A 85 -21.99 2.06 9.35
C VAL A 85 -22.09 0.53 9.36
N ALA A 86 -20.97 -0.19 9.19
CA ALA A 86 -20.97 -1.65 9.17
C ALA A 86 -21.43 -2.28 10.49
N HIS A 87 -21.18 -1.59 11.61
CA HIS A 87 -21.54 -2.04 12.96
C HIS A 87 -22.79 -1.36 13.56
N GLU A 88 -23.54 -0.59 12.77
CA GLU A 88 -24.69 0.20 13.24
C GLU A 88 -25.71 -0.64 14.02
N ALA A 89 -25.95 -1.87 13.59
CA ALA A 89 -26.92 -2.77 14.23
C ALA A 89 -26.52 -3.23 15.65
N THR A 90 -25.25 -3.15 16.00
CA THR A 90 -24.72 -3.68 17.26
C THR A 90 -24.03 -2.64 18.13
N TYR A 91 -23.55 -1.55 17.55
CA TYR A 91 -22.84 -0.49 18.28
C TYR A 91 -23.69 0.81 18.29
N PRO A 92 -23.85 1.53 19.43
CA PRO A 92 -23.17 1.32 20.71
C PRO A 92 -23.90 0.38 21.69
N ALA A 93 -25.03 -0.21 21.32
CA ALA A 93 -25.87 -1.00 22.25
C ALA A 93 -25.13 -2.18 22.90
N ARG A 94 -24.14 -2.75 22.20
CA ARG A 94 -23.32 -3.87 22.65
C ARG A 94 -21.83 -3.48 22.79
N LYS A 95 -21.55 -2.23 23.23
CA LYS A 95 -20.19 -1.68 23.30
C LYS A 95 -19.23 -2.54 24.13
N ASP A 96 -19.73 -3.18 25.18
CA ASP A 96 -18.92 -4.02 26.08
C ASP A 96 -18.37 -5.31 25.40
N GLU A 97 -18.89 -5.66 24.23
CA GLU A 97 -18.42 -6.79 23.46
C GLU A 97 -17.29 -6.42 22.47
N TYR A 98 -16.95 -5.13 22.39
CA TYR A 98 -15.92 -4.61 21.49
C TYR A 98 -14.60 -4.36 22.22
N GLY A 99 -13.49 -4.74 21.57
CA GLY A 99 -12.17 -4.36 22.08
C GLY A 99 -11.96 -2.84 22.03
N PRO A 100 -11.17 -2.27 22.94
CA PRO A 100 -11.07 -0.81 23.11
C PRO A 100 -10.59 -0.08 21.85
N ALA A 101 -9.69 -0.66 21.07
CA ALA A 101 -9.20 -0.06 19.82
C ALA A 101 -10.31 0.09 18.77
N LEU A 102 -11.11 -0.96 18.56
CA LEU A 102 -12.23 -0.91 17.61
C LEU A 102 -13.35 0.02 18.12
N ALA A 103 -13.68 -0.04 19.42
CA ALA A 103 -14.66 0.86 20.03
C ALA A 103 -14.25 2.33 19.84
N GLY A 104 -12.98 2.66 20.04
CA GLY A 104 -12.45 4.02 19.80
C GLY A 104 -12.58 4.46 18.33
N LEU A 105 -12.32 3.57 17.38
CA LEU A 105 -12.48 3.86 15.96
C LEU A 105 -13.96 4.07 15.58
N LEU A 106 -14.87 3.27 16.14
CA LEU A 106 -16.31 3.42 15.96
C LEU A 106 -16.81 4.76 16.52
N ASP A 107 -16.34 5.14 17.72
CA ASP A 107 -16.69 6.43 18.33
C ASP A 107 -16.14 7.60 17.48
N LEU A 108 -14.92 7.50 16.97
CA LEU A 108 -14.35 8.48 16.04
C LEU A 108 -15.22 8.67 14.80
N GLY A 109 -15.63 7.57 14.16
CA GLY A 109 -16.48 7.60 12.97
C GLY A 109 -17.85 8.21 13.23
N ARG A 110 -18.49 7.86 14.35
CA ARG A 110 -19.80 8.40 14.76
C ARG A 110 -19.76 9.90 15.09
N ALA A 111 -18.59 10.42 15.47
CA ALA A 111 -18.40 11.85 15.75
C ALA A 111 -18.22 12.70 14.49
N GLN A 112 -17.99 12.09 13.31
CA GLN A 112 -17.82 12.83 12.06
C GLN A 112 -19.15 13.39 11.56
N SER A 113 -19.13 14.62 11.04
CA SER A 113 -20.27 15.21 10.37
C SER A 113 -20.33 14.78 8.90
N GLY A 114 -21.54 14.89 8.28
CA GLY A 114 -21.68 14.70 6.83
C GLY A 114 -20.80 15.66 6.01
N MET A 115 -20.54 16.88 6.54
CA MET A 115 -19.63 17.84 5.89
C MET A 115 -18.17 17.39 5.94
N ASP A 116 -17.73 16.78 7.05
CA ASP A 116 -16.37 16.26 7.17
C ASP A 116 -16.18 15.08 6.24
N TYR A 117 -17.14 14.14 6.20
CA TYR A 117 -17.15 13.05 5.24
C TYR A 117 -17.04 13.54 3.79
N GLN A 118 -17.86 14.53 3.40
CA GLN A 118 -17.83 15.06 2.04
C GLN A 118 -16.49 15.71 1.69
N LYS A 119 -15.84 16.40 2.62
CA LYS A 119 -14.49 16.96 2.42
C LYS A 119 -13.44 15.85 2.21
N ILE A 120 -13.52 14.77 2.98
CA ILE A 120 -12.65 13.59 2.82
C ILE A 120 -12.83 12.99 1.41
N VAL A 121 -14.07 12.78 0.99
CA VAL A 121 -14.38 12.23 -0.35
C VAL A 121 -13.79 13.11 -1.46
N LEU A 122 -13.95 14.44 -1.37
CA LEU A 122 -13.43 15.36 -2.38
C LEU A 122 -11.89 15.36 -2.43
N ARG A 123 -11.21 15.33 -1.28
CA ARG A 123 -9.74 15.22 -1.24
C ARG A 123 -9.26 13.88 -1.80
N ARG A 124 -9.94 12.78 -1.45
CA ARG A 124 -9.66 11.45 -1.99
C ARG A 124 -9.76 11.43 -3.52
N GLU A 125 -10.83 11.99 -4.09
CA GLU A 125 -11.01 12.02 -5.55
C GLU A 125 -9.98 12.91 -6.26
N ALA A 126 -9.62 14.06 -5.69
CA ALA A 126 -8.56 14.91 -6.21
C ALA A 126 -7.20 14.19 -6.20
N PHE A 127 -6.87 13.52 -5.10
CA PHE A 127 -5.64 12.76 -4.97
C PHE A 127 -5.59 11.56 -5.93
N ARG A 128 -6.68 10.81 -6.05
CA ARG A 128 -6.85 9.71 -7.00
C ARG A 128 -6.62 10.19 -8.45
N GLY A 129 -7.16 11.35 -8.80
CA GLY A 129 -6.92 11.98 -10.11
C GLY A 129 -5.43 12.30 -10.33
N ALA A 130 -4.76 12.88 -9.33
CA ALA A 130 -3.34 13.21 -9.41
C ALA A 130 -2.43 11.97 -9.57
N VAL A 131 -2.71 10.90 -8.79
CA VAL A 131 -1.97 9.63 -8.92
C VAL A 131 -2.22 8.97 -10.28
N ARG A 132 -3.45 9.02 -10.79
CA ARG A 132 -3.77 8.48 -12.12
C ARG A 132 -2.94 9.12 -13.24
N LEU A 133 -2.66 10.42 -13.16
CA LEU A 133 -1.85 11.11 -14.17
C LEU A 133 -0.40 10.60 -14.24
N LEU A 134 0.16 10.07 -13.15
CA LEU A 134 1.49 9.47 -13.18
C LEU A 134 1.56 8.29 -14.15
N PHE A 135 0.49 7.52 -14.21
CA PHE A 135 0.39 6.35 -15.09
C PHE A 135 0.25 6.69 -16.59
N GLU A 136 0.22 7.96 -16.97
CA GLU A 136 0.37 8.36 -18.38
C GLU A 136 1.83 8.23 -18.85
N THR A 137 2.78 8.22 -17.91
CA THR A 137 4.22 8.20 -18.20
C THR A 137 4.93 6.93 -17.74
N VAL A 138 4.34 6.19 -16.80
CA VAL A 138 4.88 4.93 -16.26
C VAL A 138 3.81 3.85 -16.24
N ASP A 139 4.22 2.60 -16.21
CA ASP A 139 3.31 1.44 -16.13
C ASP A 139 3.10 1.02 -14.67
N LEU A 140 4.15 1.08 -13.86
CA LEU A 140 4.15 0.76 -12.45
C LEU A 140 4.81 1.89 -11.64
N ILE A 141 4.47 1.98 -10.36
CA ILE A 141 5.17 2.82 -9.39
C ILE A 141 5.79 1.89 -8.34
N ALA A 142 7.04 2.15 -7.94
CA ALA A 142 7.73 1.37 -6.91
C ALA A 142 7.90 2.18 -5.63
N VAL A 143 7.55 1.57 -4.49
CA VAL A 143 7.69 2.16 -3.16
C VAL A 143 8.09 1.10 -2.14
N PRO A 144 8.66 1.46 -0.96
CA PRO A 144 8.79 0.52 0.15
C PRO A 144 7.42 -0.02 0.56
N ALA A 145 7.35 -1.20 1.15
CA ALA A 145 6.10 -1.67 1.77
C ALA A 145 5.77 -0.88 3.04
N GLN A 146 6.80 -0.49 3.79
CA GLN A 146 6.70 0.33 5.01
C GLN A 146 7.94 1.23 5.10
N ALA A 147 7.85 2.30 5.90
CA ALA A 147 8.97 3.22 6.09
C ALA A 147 10.13 2.63 6.91
N PHE A 148 9.93 1.49 7.55
CA PHE A 148 10.93 0.83 8.41
C PHE A 148 10.74 -0.70 8.36
N ALA A 149 11.79 -1.41 8.77
CA ALA A 149 11.73 -2.85 8.96
C ALA A 149 10.67 -3.22 10.02
N ALA A 150 10.18 -4.48 9.97
CA ALA A 150 9.12 -4.95 10.85
C ALA A 150 9.35 -4.56 12.32
N PRO A 151 8.41 -3.84 12.95
CA PRO A 151 8.54 -3.42 14.33
C PRO A 151 8.45 -4.65 15.27
N THR A 152 9.07 -4.56 16.43
CA THR A 152 8.94 -5.59 17.48
C THR A 152 7.52 -5.61 18.05
N LEU A 153 7.12 -6.74 18.66
CA LEU A 153 5.83 -6.84 19.34
C LEU A 153 5.66 -5.77 20.45
N ALA A 154 6.74 -5.42 21.16
CA ALA A 154 6.72 -4.35 22.15
C ALA A 154 6.40 -2.98 21.52
N LYS A 155 6.99 -2.65 20.37
CA LYS A 155 6.65 -1.42 19.63
C LYS A 155 5.19 -1.45 19.15
N MET A 156 4.71 -2.58 18.65
CA MET A 156 3.32 -2.71 18.20
C MET A 156 2.32 -2.59 19.37
N ALA A 157 2.67 -3.06 20.56
CA ALA A 157 1.83 -2.88 21.75
C ALA A 157 1.68 -1.39 22.14
N ALA A 158 2.69 -0.57 21.85
CA ALA A 158 2.69 0.88 22.10
C ALA A 158 2.21 1.71 20.89
N LEU A 159 1.53 1.11 19.91
CA LEU A 159 1.14 1.77 18.65
C LEU A 159 0.38 3.08 18.85
N GLY A 160 -0.50 3.16 19.88
CA GLY A 160 -1.27 4.37 20.18
C GLY A 160 -0.47 5.48 20.87
N GLU A 161 0.75 5.19 21.35
CA GLU A 161 1.61 6.14 22.07
C GLU A 161 2.65 6.79 21.14
N ASP A 162 2.90 6.21 19.98
CA ASP A 162 3.89 6.71 19.00
C ASP A 162 3.23 7.03 17.65
N PRO A 163 2.85 8.30 17.41
CA PRO A 163 2.26 8.71 16.13
C PRO A 163 3.20 8.48 14.92
N SER A 164 4.53 8.49 15.14
CA SER A 164 5.49 8.26 14.06
C SER A 164 5.46 6.82 13.56
N LEU A 165 5.17 5.86 14.45
CA LEU A 165 4.99 4.46 14.10
C LEU A 165 3.76 4.27 13.19
N ILE A 166 2.64 4.89 13.55
CA ILE A 166 1.42 4.86 12.73
C ILE A 166 1.69 5.48 11.34
N THR A 167 2.31 6.66 11.31
CA THR A 167 2.65 7.35 10.06
C THR A 167 3.55 6.48 9.19
N GLY A 168 4.57 5.85 9.77
CA GLY A 168 5.50 4.98 9.04
C GLY A 168 4.86 3.71 8.49
N LEU A 169 3.87 3.14 9.21
CA LEU A 169 3.08 2.00 8.72
C LEU A 169 2.16 2.38 7.54
N LEU A 170 1.55 3.56 7.59
CA LEU A 170 0.57 4.01 6.60
C LEU A 170 1.19 4.69 5.37
N ARG A 171 2.42 5.19 5.48
CA ARG A 171 3.04 6.09 4.50
C ARG A 171 2.99 5.58 3.06
N PHE A 172 3.25 4.30 2.85
CA PHE A 172 3.35 3.67 1.54
C PHE A 172 2.21 2.70 1.21
N THR A 173 1.22 2.57 2.07
CA THR A 173 0.03 1.73 1.87
C THR A 173 -1.24 2.57 1.73
N CYS A 174 -1.51 3.41 2.72
CA CYS A 174 -2.71 4.25 2.76
C CYS A 174 -2.97 5.07 1.48
N PRO A 175 -1.97 5.71 0.82
CA PRO A 175 -2.21 6.44 -0.42
C PRO A 175 -2.83 5.58 -1.52
N PHE A 176 -2.46 4.30 -1.59
CA PHE A 176 -2.95 3.38 -2.61
C PHE A 176 -4.30 2.77 -2.24
N ASP A 177 -4.57 2.55 -0.96
CA ASP A 177 -5.90 2.20 -0.47
C ASP A 177 -6.89 3.34 -0.77
N MET A 178 -6.48 4.59 -0.52
CA MET A 178 -7.29 5.78 -0.81
C MET A 178 -7.55 5.97 -2.31
N THR A 179 -6.63 5.58 -3.18
CA THR A 179 -6.84 5.66 -4.64
C THR A 179 -7.53 4.42 -5.20
N GLY A 180 -7.53 3.28 -4.48
CA GLY A 180 -8.00 1.99 -4.99
C GLY A 180 -7.04 1.38 -6.02
N SER A 181 -5.77 1.77 -6.01
CA SER A 181 -4.76 1.25 -6.93
C SER A 181 -4.36 -0.17 -6.52
N PRO A 182 -4.32 -1.15 -7.44
CA PRO A 182 -3.84 -2.48 -7.15
C PRO A 182 -2.34 -2.47 -6.86
N THR A 183 -1.90 -3.34 -5.94
CA THR A 183 -0.49 -3.46 -5.55
C THR A 183 -0.06 -4.92 -5.48
N VAL A 184 1.23 -5.17 -5.69
CA VAL A 184 1.89 -6.42 -5.34
C VAL A 184 3.06 -6.13 -4.40
N THR A 185 3.06 -6.75 -3.23
CA THR A 185 4.14 -6.64 -2.24
C THR A 185 5.06 -7.84 -2.35
N LEU A 186 6.35 -7.58 -2.49
CA LEU A 186 7.38 -8.60 -2.71
C LEU A 186 8.41 -8.56 -1.60
N PRO A 187 8.77 -9.70 -0.99
CA PRO A 187 9.91 -9.77 -0.08
C PRO A 187 11.18 -9.46 -0.88
N GLY A 188 12.01 -8.56 -0.38
CA GLY A 188 13.23 -8.12 -1.07
C GLY A 188 14.51 -8.21 -0.22
N GLY A 189 14.39 -8.65 1.04
CA GLY A 189 15.54 -8.77 1.92
C GLY A 189 15.19 -8.96 3.38
N PHE A 190 16.21 -8.84 4.24
CA PHE A 190 16.06 -8.90 5.68
C PHE A 190 16.76 -7.72 6.34
N ALA A 191 16.19 -7.22 7.41
CA ALA A 191 16.84 -6.27 8.30
C ALA A 191 17.96 -6.95 9.11
N PRO A 192 18.87 -6.19 9.74
CA PRO A 192 19.95 -6.76 10.57
C PRO A 192 19.48 -7.66 11.71
N ASN A 193 18.25 -7.44 12.20
CA ASN A 193 17.62 -8.27 13.24
C ASN A 193 16.97 -9.55 12.70
N GLY A 194 17.09 -9.85 11.40
CA GLY A 194 16.50 -11.01 10.75
C GLY A 194 15.03 -10.83 10.34
N GLY A 195 14.42 -9.68 10.62
CA GLY A 195 13.04 -9.38 10.20
C GLY A 195 12.95 -9.22 8.68
N PRO A 196 11.90 -9.76 8.02
CA PRO A 196 11.71 -9.60 6.59
C PRO A 196 11.39 -8.14 6.22
N VAL A 197 11.90 -7.70 5.08
CA VAL A 197 11.65 -6.38 4.51
C VAL A 197 11.15 -6.54 3.09
N ALA A 198 10.15 -5.75 2.72
CA ALA A 198 9.49 -5.82 1.44
C ALA A 198 9.42 -4.44 0.75
N PHE A 199 9.23 -4.48 -0.54
CA PHE A 199 8.81 -3.35 -1.37
C PHE A 199 7.57 -3.71 -2.15
N GLN A 200 6.92 -2.73 -2.78
CA GLN A 200 5.74 -3.00 -3.58
C GLN A 200 5.79 -2.28 -4.93
N PHE A 201 5.17 -2.92 -5.92
CA PHE A 201 4.77 -2.28 -7.15
C PHE A 201 3.28 -1.94 -7.08
N VAL A 202 2.95 -0.77 -7.60
CA VAL A 202 1.59 -0.24 -7.70
C VAL A 202 1.24 -0.13 -9.18
N GLY A 203 0.06 -0.59 -9.56
CA GLY A 203 -0.43 -0.58 -10.95
C GLY A 203 -1.60 0.37 -11.17
N ARG A 204 -1.95 0.51 -12.45
CA ARG A 204 -3.22 1.15 -12.85
C ARG A 204 -4.40 0.34 -12.33
N HIS A 205 -5.53 0.98 -12.18
CA HIS A 205 -6.78 0.26 -11.89
C HIS A 205 -7.03 -0.80 -12.96
N PHE A 206 -7.35 -2.01 -12.52
CA PHE A 206 -7.63 -3.19 -13.37
C PHE A 206 -6.43 -3.68 -14.20
N ASP A 207 -5.20 -3.29 -13.85
CA ASP A 207 -3.97 -3.80 -14.49
C ASP A 207 -3.18 -4.71 -13.54
N GLU A 208 -3.86 -5.59 -12.83
CA GLU A 208 -3.25 -6.62 -11.97
C GLU A 208 -2.33 -7.55 -12.77
N ALA A 209 -2.58 -7.71 -14.08
CA ALA A 209 -1.76 -8.53 -14.96
C ALA A 209 -0.30 -8.02 -15.03
N SER A 210 -0.10 -6.70 -15.12
CA SER A 210 1.24 -6.10 -15.09
C SER A 210 1.94 -6.32 -13.75
N LEU A 211 1.19 -6.26 -12.64
CA LEU A 211 1.71 -6.54 -11.31
C LEU A 211 2.13 -8.00 -11.12
N VAL A 212 1.28 -8.93 -11.57
CA VAL A 212 1.57 -10.37 -11.52
C VAL A 212 2.80 -10.70 -12.38
N ARG A 213 2.91 -10.11 -13.59
CA ARG A 213 4.11 -10.23 -14.44
C ARG A 213 5.36 -9.73 -13.73
N ALA A 214 5.29 -8.55 -13.09
CA ALA A 214 6.43 -7.97 -12.39
C ALA A 214 6.85 -8.82 -11.19
N GLY A 215 5.89 -9.31 -10.42
CA GLY A 215 6.15 -10.21 -9.28
C GLY A 215 6.77 -11.54 -9.72
N ASP A 216 6.23 -12.19 -10.75
CA ASP A 216 6.77 -13.44 -11.32
C ASP A 216 8.19 -13.24 -11.83
N ALA A 217 8.45 -12.20 -12.64
CA ALA A 217 9.77 -11.92 -13.18
C ALA A 217 10.81 -11.70 -12.07
N PHE A 218 10.46 -10.94 -11.02
CA PHE A 218 11.32 -10.72 -9.85
C PHE A 218 11.60 -12.04 -9.10
N GLN A 219 10.58 -12.87 -8.85
CA GLN A 219 10.72 -14.11 -8.10
C GLN A 219 11.49 -15.21 -8.87
N ARG A 220 11.54 -15.15 -10.20
CA ARG A 220 12.36 -16.09 -11.01
C ARG A 220 13.87 -15.89 -10.83
N VAL A 221 14.30 -14.68 -10.49
CA VAL A 221 15.72 -14.33 -10.35
C VAL A 221 16.14 -14.08 -8.90
N THR A 222 15.22 -14.21 -7.95
CA THR A 222 15.46 -14.05 -6.51
C THR A 222 14.87 -15.23 -5.73
N ASP A 223 15.32 -15.43 -4.49
CA ASP A 223 14.87 -16.53 -3.63
C ASP A 223 14.21 -16.06 -2.31
N TRP A 224 13.94 -14.75 -2.17
CA TRP A 224 13.39 -14.18 -0.93
C TRP A 224 12.07 -14.83 -0.51
N HIS A 225 11.19 -15.13 -1.46
CA HIS A 225 9.90 -15.79 -1.26
C HIS A 225 10.01 -17.25 -0.83
N LYS A 226 11.19 -17.86 -0.93
CA LYS A 226 11.48 -19.26 -0.52
C LYS A 226 12.03 -19.36 0.89
N ARG A 227 12.36 -18.21 1.51
CA ARG A 227 12.96 -18.16 2.84
C ARG A 227 11.86 -18.10 3.90
N HIS A 228 11.84 -19.09 4.76
CA HIS A 228 10.90 -19.22 5.85
C HIS A 228 11.63 -19.26 7.18
N PRO A 229 10.99 -18.85 8.31
CA PRO A 229 11.55 -19.06 9.64
C PRO A 229 11.81 -20.54 9.88
N ALA A 230 12.89 -20.86 10.61
CA ALA A 230 13.07 -22.19 11.16
C ALA A 230 12.00 -22.40 12.26
N ILE A 231 11.10 -23.32 12.03
CA ILE A 231 10.03 -23.70 12.97
C ILE A 231 10.45 -24.97 13.67
#